data_bb41f5cc7962ceecad54d43c526e6f39
#
_entry.id   bb41f5cc7962ceecad54d43c526e6f39
#
_cell.length_a   1.000
_cell.length_b   1.000
_cell.length_c   1.000
_cell.angle_alpha   90.00
_cell.angle_beta   90.00
_cell.angle_gamma   90.00
#
_symmetry.space_group_name_H-M   'P 1'
#
loop_
_entity.id
_entity.type
_entity.pdbx_description
1 polymer ?
#
loop_
_entity_poly.entity_id
_entity_poly.type
_entity_poly.pdbx_seq_one_letter_code
_entity_poly.pdbx_strand_id
1 'polypeptide(L)'
;MNDENEMSISSAHDAIFKKFLGDITVARDFLQIHLPENIRGRCDFDTLKMESGSFIEPDLRSQCSDMLYSLQTTTGKGYIYTLVEHQGRPEKLMAFRLLRYSVAAMQRHLEQGNDTLPVVIPLLFYAGKTSPYPYSTRWLDCLDDPELAESVYMQAFPLVDITIIPDEKIAAHRHMA
;
A
#
# COMPACT_ATOMS: atom_id res chain seq x y z
N MET A 1 5.05 -3.47 37.94
CA MET A 1 4.26 -4.67 37.62
C MET A 1 3.52 -4.60 36.28
N ASN A 2 3.30 -3.43 35.71
CA ASN A 2 2.59 -3.31 34.42
C ASN A 2 3.49 -3.48 33.17
N ASP A 3 4.79 -3.21 33.30
CA ASP A 3 5.71 -3.23 32.14
C ASP A 3 6.03 -4.64 31.62
N GLU A 4 6.10 -5.62 32.50
CA GLU A 4 6.38 -7.00 32.08
C GLU A 4 5.20 -7.65 31.36
N ASN A 5 3.97 -7.26 31.72
CA ASN A 5 2.77 -7.80 31.09
C ASN A 5 2.50 -7.15 29.72
N GLU A 6 2.82 -5.87 29.57
CA GLU A 6 2.73 -5.18 28.29
C GLU A 6 3.81 -5.67 27.30
N MET A 7 5.03 -5.94 27.78
CA MET A 7 6.09 -6.55 26.96
C MET A 7 5.74 -7.97 26.48
N SER A 8 5.06 -8.76 27.32
CA SER A 8 4.68 -10.14 26.95
C SER A 8 3.57 -10.17 25.89
N ILE A 9 2.60 -9.24 25.95
CA ILE A 9 1.52 -9.11 24.96
C ILE A 9 2.08 -8.62 23.63
N SER A 10 2.94 -7.61 23.65
CA SER A 10 3.60 -7.08 22.45
C SER A 10 4.47 -8.15 21.76
N SER A 11 5.21 -8.94 22.54
CA SER A 11 6.04 -10.01 21.99
C SER A 11 5.21 -11.17 21.42
N ALA A 12 4.03 -11.45 21.99
CA ALA A 12 3.12 -12.47 21.46
C ALA A 12 2.50 -12.03 20.13
N HIS A 13 2.07 -10.78 20.00
CA HIS A 13 1.57 -10.21 18.75
C HIS A 13 2.66 -10.20 17.67
N ASP A 14 3.88 -9.78 18.01
CA ASP A 14 5.02 -9.77 17.10
C ASP A 14 5.34 -11.20 16.60
N ALA A 15 5.32 -12.19 17.49
CA ALA A 15 5.54 -13.59 17.13
C ALA A 15 4.47 -14.13 16.18
N ILE A 16 3.20 -13.78 16.39
CA ILE A 16 2.08 -14.15 15.50
C ILE A 16 2.29 -13.53 14.11
N PHE A 17 2.64 -12.25 14.03
CA PHE A 17 2.86 -11.57 12.76
C PHE A 17 4.10 -12.06 12.04
N LYS A 18 5.19 -12.39 12.74
CA LYS A 18 6.37 -13.02 12.14
C LYS A 18 6.03 -14.38 11.54
N LYS A 19 5.24 -15.18 12.25
CA LYS A 19 4.76 -16.46 11.75
C LYS A 19 3.86 -16.28 10.53
N PHE A 20 2.95 -15.33 10.56
CA PHE A 20 2.09 -14.98 9.43
C PHE A 20 2.90 -14.56 8.21
N LEU A 21 3.85 -13.64 8.39
CA LEU A 21 4.68 -13.14 7.30
C LEU A 21 5.62 -14.20 6.73
N GLY A 22 6.06 -15.16 7.54
CA GLY A 22 7.04 -16.15 7.16
C GLY A 22 6.48 -17.50 6.67
N ASP A 23 5.17 -17.74 6.82
CA ASP A 23 4.51 -18.99 6.45
C ASP A 23 3.39 -18.74 5.44
N ILE A 24 3.60 -19.20 4.20
CA ILE A 24 2.66 -18.98 3.10
C ILE A 24 1.27 -19.58 3.35
N THR A 25 1.18 -20.69 4.05
CA THR A 25 -0.09 -21.33 4.38
C THR A 25 -0.88 -20.50 5.38
N VAL A 26 -0.22 -19.98 6.39
CA VAL A 26 -0.82 -19.08 7.39
C VAL A 26 -1.24 -17.76 6.72
N ALA A 27 -0.38 -17.20 5.88
CA ALA A 27 -0.70 -15.98 5.12
C ALA A 27 -1.91 -16.17 4.22
N ARG A 28 -1.98 -17.26 3.51
CA ARG A 28 -3.13 -17.59 2.64
C ARG A 28 -4.44 -17.62 3.40
N ASP A 29 -4.49 -18.37 4.50
CA ASP A 29 -5.69 -18.50 5.32
C ASP A 29 -6.11 -17.14 5.88
N PHE A 30 -5.17 -16.37 6.37
CA PHE A 30 -5.43 -15.06 6.95
C PHE A 30 -5.94 -14.05 5.91
N LEU A 31 -5.34 -14.00 4.75
CA LEU A 31 -5.73 -13.11 3.66
C LEU A 31 -7.13 -13.47 3.12
N GLN A 32 -7.43 -14.75 3.02
CA GLN A 32 -8.78 -15.21 2.64
C GLN A 32 -9.86 -14.78 3.63
N ILE A 33 -9.53 -14.67 4.92
CA ILE A 33 -10.49 -14.27 5.95
C ILE A 33 -10.65 -12.75 6.00
N HIS A 34 -9.57 -12.00 5.91
CA HIS A 34 -9.56 -10.57 6.25
C HIS A 34 -9.63 -9.61 5.06
N LEU A 35 -9.33 -10.04 3.84
CA LEU A 35 -9.53 -9.18 2.67
C LEU A 35 -11.02 -9.00 2.38
N PRO A 36 -11.44 -7.82 1.92
CA PRO A 36 -12.82 -7.58 1.51
C PRO A 36 -13.29 -8.56 0.42
N GLU A 37 -14.55 -8.96 0.46
CA GLU A 37 -15.11 -9.97 -0.44
C GLU A 37 -14.97 -9.61 -1.92
N ASN A 38 -15.17 -8.34 -2.27
CA ASN A 38 -15.02 -7.86 -3.65
C ASN A 38 -13.57 -7.98 -4.17
N ILE A 39 -12.58 -7.97 -3.29
CA ILE A 39 -11.18 -8.21 -3.63
C ILE A 39 -10.89 -9.71 -3.67
N ARG A 40 -11.33 -10.45 -2.64
CA ARG A 40 -11.11 -11.90 -2.53
C ARG A 40 -11.65 -12.66 -3.75
N GLY A 41 -12.83 -12.29 -4.23
CA GLY A 41 -13.46 -12.94 -5.37
C GLY A 41 -12.68 -12.80 -6.68
N ARG A 42 -11.70 -11.93 -6.75
CA ARG A 42 -10.86 -11.70 -7.93
C ARG A 42 -9.45 -12.25 -7.80
N CYS A 43 -9.13 -12.88 -6.68
CA CYS A 43 -7.81 -13.43 -6.38
C CYS A 43 -7.83 -14.95 -6.36
N ASP A 44 -6.80 -15.57 -6.96
CA ASP A 44 -6.52 -17.00 -6.83
C ASP A 44 -5.45 -17.21 -5.76
N PHE A 45 -5.89 -17.51 -4.53
CA PHE A 45 -4.98 -17.68 -3.38
C PHE A 45 -4.13 -18.95 -3.47
N ASP A 46 -4.48 -19.92 -4.30
CA ASP A 46 -3.65 -21.10 -4.54
C ASP A 46 -2.35 -20.75 -5.25
N THR A 47 -2.31 -19.60 -5.93
CA THR A 47 -1.12 -19.07 -6.61
C THR A 47 -0.29 -18.12 -5.75
N LEU A 48 -0.66 -17.91 -4.49
CA LEU A 48 0.03 -16.99 -3.59
C LEU A 48 1.50 -17.39 -3.38
N LYS A 49 2.41 -16.43 -3.58
CA LYS A 49 3.86 -16.59 -3.38
C LYS A 49 4.41 -15.39 -2.62
N MET A 50 5.42 -15.65 -1.79
CA MET A 50 6.21 -14.59 -1.19
C MET A 50 7.21 -14.03 -2.21
N GLU A 51 7.28 -12.72 -2.31
CA GLU A 51 8.30 -12.03 -3.09
C GLU A 51 9.41 -11.54 -2.15
N SER A 52 10.64 -11.46 -2.65
CA SER A 52 11.78 -11.00 -1.87
C SER A 52 11.85 -9.47 -1.80
N GLY A 53 12.43 -8.95 -0.72
CA GLY A 53 12.71 -7.53 -0.53
C GLY A 53 11.72 -6.82 0.39
N SER A 54 12.17 -5.65 0.84
CA SER A 54 11.43 -4.76 1.71
C SER A 54 11.43 -3.36 1.11
N PHE A 55 10.34 -2.61 1.30
CA PHE A 55 10.21 -1.22 0.88
C PHE A 55 10.35 -0.24 2.05
N ILE A 56 10.38 -0.75 3.28
CA ILE A 56 10.48 0.07 4.47
C ILE A 56 11.87 0.71 4.57
N GLU A 57 11.90 2.01 4.86
CA GLU A 57 13.13 2.76 5.11
C GLU A 57 13.85 2.22 6.35
N PRO A 58 15.20 2.24 6.39
CA PRO A 58 15.97 1.67 7.49
C PRO A 58 15.63 2.19 8.88
N ASP A 59 15.23 3.45 9.00
CA ASP A 59 14.86 4.10 10.26
C ASP A 59 13.53 3.59 10.85
N LEU A 60 12.68 2.97 10.04
CA LEU A 60 11.40 2.41 10.48
C LEU A 60 11.43 0.89 10.73
N ARG A 61 12.53 0.21 10.44
CA ARG A 61 12.63 -1.25 10.57
C ARG A 61 12.46 -1.77 12.00
N SER A 62 12.70 -0.94 13.00
CA SER A 62 12.46 -1.29 14.40
C SER A 62 10.97 -1.26 14.79
N GLN A 63 10.13 -0.58 14.02
CA GLN A 63 8.71 -0.36 14.32
C GLN A 63 7.77 -1.06 13.34
N CYS A 64 8.25 -1.33 12.13
CA CYS A 64 7.46 -1.89 11.06
C CYS A 64 8.18 -3.06 10.39
N SER A 65 7.39 -4.00 9.93
CA SER A 65 7.82 -5.09 9.04
C SER A 65 6.90 -5.15 7.84
N ASP A 66 7.40 -5.58 6.68
CA ASP A 66 6.60 -5.72 5.49
C ASP A 66 6.84 -7.04 4.77
N MET A 67 5.87 -7.43 3.97
CA MET A 67 5.97 -8.55 3.04
C MET A 67 5.17 -8.27 1.78
N LEU A 68 5.76 -8.54 0.64
CA LEU A 68 5.07 -8.53 -0.63
C LEU A 68 4.74 -9.96 -1.05
N TYR A 69 3.48 -10.19 -1.38
CA TYR A 69 3.01 -11.44 -1.98
C TYR A 69 2.59 -11.17 -3.41
N SER A 70 2.82 -12.13 -4.30
CA SER A 70 2.23 -12.14 -5.63
C SER A 70 1.18 -13.24 -5.74
N LEU A 71 0.20 -13.04 -6.61
CA LEU A 71 -0.82 -14.03 -6.93
C LEU A 71 -1.41 -13.73 -8.31
N GLN A 72 -2.12 -14.70 -8.87
CA GLN A 72 -2.93 -14.47 -10.06
C GLN A 72 -4.27 -13.87 -9.69
N THR A 73 -4.72 -12.91 -10.47
CA THR A 73 -6.07 -12.35 -10.40
C THR A 73 -6.85 -12.72 -11.66
N THR A 74 -8.12 -12.34 -11.72
CA THR A 74 -8.96 -12.58 -12.89
C THR A 74 -8.46 -11.90 -14.18
N THR A 75 -7.58 -10.92 -14.07
CA THR A 75 -7.08 -10.13 -15.21
C THR A 75 -5.56 -10.16 -15.38
N GLY A 76 -4.84 -10.87 -14.54
CA GLY A 76 -3.39 -10.97 -14.59
C GLY A 76 -2.73 -11.05 -13.24
N LYS A 77 -1.41 -10.87 -13.19
CA LYS A 77 -0.64 -10.91 -11.95
C LYS A 77 -0.94 -9.69 -11.09
N GLY A 78 -1.22 -9.92 -9.82
CA GLY A 78 -1.39 -8.89 -8.80
C GLY A 78 -0.49 -9.13 -7.60
N TYR A 79 -0.50 -8.19 -6.67
CA TYR A 79 0.29 -8.26 -5.44
C TYR A 79 -0.55 -7.85 -4.24
N ILE A 80 -0.20 -8.40 -3.09
CA ILE A 80 -0.68 -7.96 -1.80
C ILE A 80 0.54 -7.46 -1.03
N TYR A 81 0.53 -6.18 -0.66
CA TYR A 81 1.56 -5.57 0.16
C TYR A 81 1.07 -5.47 1.59
N THR A 82 1.69 -6.24 2.48
CA THR A 82 1.36 -6.23 3.90
C THR A 82 2.41 -5.45 4.67
N LEU A 83 1.97 -4.48 5.47
CA LEU A 83 2.79 -3.76 6.41
C LEU A 83 2.27 -4.01 7.82
N VAL A 84 3.16 -4.39 8.72
CA VAL A 84 2.86 -4.60 10.13
C VAL A 84 3.50 -3.48 10.93
N GLU A 85 2.68 -2.65 11.59
CA GLU A 85 3.11 -1.63 12.54
C GLU A 85 2.95 -2.18 13.96
N HIS A 86 4.07 -2.53 14.59
CA HIS A 86 4.04 -3.31 15.83
C HIS A 86 4.62 -2.61 17.05
N GLN A 87 5.26 -1.45 16.90
CA GLN A 87 5.84 -0.71 18.02
C GLN A 87 5.66 0.81 17.86
N GLY A 88 5.68 1.49 19.01
CA GLY A 88 5.64 2.95 19.08
C GLY A 88 4.27 3.56 18.84
N ARG A 89 4.27 4.85 18.52
CA ARG A 89 3.06 5.59 18.19
C ARG A 89 2.68 5.33 16.75
N PRO A 90 1.36 5.25 16.44
CA PRO A 90 0.94 5.05 15.06
C PRO A 90 1.36 6.24 14.18
N GLU A 91 1.80 5.92 12.97
CA GLU A 91 2.21 6.90 11.97
C GLU A 91 0.98 7.58 11.36
N LYS A 92 0.89 8.90 11.51
CA LYS A 92 -0.25 9.68 11.00
C LYS A 92 -0.43 9.57 9.48
N LEU A 93 0.67 9.48 8.73
CA LEU A 93 0.67 9.42 7.27
C LEU A 93 0.85 7.99 6.74
N MET A 94 0.46 6.97 7.51
CA MET A 94 0.66 5.57 7.12
C MET A 94 -0.08 5.20 5.85
N ALA A 95 -1.28 5.72 5.62
CA ALA A 95 -2.01 5.49 4.36
C ALA A 95 -1.23 6.00 3.14
N PHE A 96 -0.58 7.14 3.23
CA PHE A 96 0.32 7.64 2.19
C PHE A 96 1.55 6.76 2.02
N ARG A 97 2.16 6.29 3.12
CA ARG A 97 3.30 5.36 3.05
C ARG A 97 2.93 4.05 2.36
N LEU A 98 1.77 3.48 2.69
CA LEU A 98 1.26 2.28 2.03
C LEU A 98 1.08 2.48 0.53
N LEU A 99 0.54 3.63 0.12
CA LEU A 99 0.44 3.98 -1.30
C LEU A 99 1.82 4.10 -1.95
N ARG A 100 2.75 4.79 -1.32
CA ARG A 100 4.11 4.98 -1.83
C ARG A 100 4.82 3.64 -2.02
N TYR A 101 4.73 2.73 -1.05
CA TYR A 101 5.33 1.40 -1.17
C TYR A 101 4.63 0.54 -2.22
N SER A 102 3.32 0.69 -2.37
CA SER A 102 2.57 0.04 -3.45
C SER A 102 3.01 0.52 -4.83
N VAL A 103 3.23 1.81 -5.00
CA VAL A 103 3.77 2.39 -6.24
C VAL A 103 5.20 1.88 -6.50
N ALA A 104 6.03 1.76 -5.48
CA ALA A 104 7.36 1.18 -5.60
C ALA A 104 7.32 -0.28 -6.07
N ALA A 105 6.36 -1.07 -5.58
CA ALA A 105 6.13 -2.43 -6.04
C ALA A 105 5.67 -2.47 -7.51
N MET A 106 4.81 -1.55 -7.93
CA MET A 106 4.40 -1.40 -9.32
C MET A 106 5.60 -1.08 -10.22
N GLN A 107 6.47 -0.16 -9.78
CA GLN A 107 7.68 0.21 -10.51
C GLN A 107 8.63 -0.97 -10.67
N ARG A 108 8.83 -1.74 -9.60
CA ARG A 108 9.66 -2.95 -9.65
C ARG A 108 9.11 -3.98 -10.65
N HIS A 109 7.79 -4.11 -10.72
CA HIS A 109 7.13 -4.99 -11.70
C HIS A 109 7.44 -4.57 -13.15
N LEU A 110 7.41 -3.27 -13.44
CA LEU A 110 7.81 -2.75 -14.76
C LEU A 110 9.29 -3.02 -15.06
N GLU A 111 10.16 -2.86 -14.08
CA GLU A 111 11.60 -3.11 -14.22
C GLU A 111 11.93 -4.57 -14.49
N GLN A 112 11.04 -5.50 -14.15
CA GLN A 112 11.15 -6.93 -14.46
C GLN A 112 10.77 -7.26 -15.92
N GLY A 113 10.44 -6.28 -16.74
CA GLY A 113 10.13 -6.42 -18.16
C GLY A 113 8.64 -6.46 -18.49
N ASN A 114 7.77 -6.19 -17.53
CA ASN A 114 6.33 -6.07 -17.77
C ASN A 114 6.00 -4.67 -18.33
N ASP A 115 4.96 -4.57 -19.13
CA ASP A 115 4.57 -3.32 -19.82
C ASP A 115 3.30 -2.68 -19.27
N THR A 116 2.65 -3.32 -18.32
CA THR A 116 1.48 -2.79 -17.62
C THR A 116 1.66 -2.85 -16.12
N LEU A 117 0.98 -1.94 -15.42
CA LEU A 117 1.01 -1.91 -13.96
C LEU A 117 0.13 -3.03 -13.38
N PRO A 118 0.62 -3.75 -12.37
CA PRO A 118 -0.20 -4.69 -11.62
C PRO A 118 -1.07 -3.95 -10.62
N VAL A 119 -2.16 -4.56 -10.19
CA VAL A 119 -2.85 -4.12 -8.99
C VAL A 119 -2.02 -4.55 -7.77
N VAL A 120 -1.73 -3.61 -6.89
CA VAL A 120 -1.10 -3.87 -5.60
C VAL A 120 -2.10 -3.52 -4.51
N ILE A 121 -2.47 -4.49 -3.70
CA ILE A 121 -3.45 -4.33 -2.62
C ILE A 121 -2.68 -4.08 -1.32
N PRO A 122 -2.69 -2.86 -0.79
CA PRO A 122 -2.05 -2.58 0.49
C PRO A 122 -2.93 -3.04 1.65
N LEU A 123 -2.30 -3.63 2.66
CA LEU A 123 -2.97 -4.10 3.87
C LEU A 123 -2.13 -3.74 5.09
N LEU A 124 -2.74 -3.03 6.03
CA LEU A 124 -2.09 -2.64 7.28
C LEU A 124 -2.53 -3.56 8.42
N PHE A 125 -1.55 -4.14 9.09
CA PHE A 125 -1.71 -4.79 10.39
C PHE A 125 -1.21 -3.87 11.48
N TYR A 126 -2.07 -3.53 12.42
CA TYR A 126 -1.72 -2.63 13.51
C TYR A 126 -1.75 -3.35 14.85
N ALA A 127 -0.63 -3.33 15.53
CA ALA A 127 -0.45 -3.86 16.88
C ALA A 127 0.23 -2.85 17.82
N GLY A 128 -0.01 -1.56 17.59
CA GLY A 128 0.54 -0.48 18.40
C GLY A 128 -0.23 -0.26 19.70
N LYS A 129 0.25 0.69 20.50
CA LYS A 129 -0.27 0.95 21.85
C LYS A 129 -1.60 1.71 21.87
N THR A 130 -1.85 2.58 20.92
CA THR A 130 -3.11 3.35 20.85
C THR A 130 -4.20 2.49 20.23
N SER A 131 -5.31 2.31 20.91
CA SER A 131 -6.42 1.48 20.45
C SER A 131 -7.75 2.22 20.57
N PRO A 132 -8.65 2.12 19.55
CA PRO A 132 -8.42 1.52 18.24
C PRO A 132 -7.44 2.33 17.39
N TYR A 133 -7.09 1.82 16.19
CA TYR A 133 -6.24 2.56 15.25
C TYR A 133 -6.83 3.95 14.98
N PRO A 134 -6.07 5.05 15.24
CA PRO A 134 -6.67 6.38 15.31
C PRO A 134 -6.74 7.15 14.00
N TYR A 135 -6.11 6.64 12.93
CA TYR A 135 -5.99 7.36 11.67
C TYR A 135 -6.80 6.72 10.54
N SER A 136 -7.18 7.53 9.55
CA SER A 136 -7.80 7.06 8.34
C SER A 136 -6.83 6.20 7.52
N THR A 137 -7.33 5.13 6.92
CA THR A 137 -6.60 4.32 5.93
C THR A 137 -6.86 4.79 4.50
N ARG A 138 -7.66 5.83 4.31
CA ARG A 138 -7.86 6.48 3.03
C ARG A 138 -6.76 7.52 2.81
N TRP A 139 -5.86 7.26 1.84
CA TRP A 139 -4.68 8.11 1.66
C TRP A 139 -5.01 9.56 1.28
N LEU A 140 -6.17 9.81 0.64
CA LEU A 140 -6.62 11.17 0.32
C LEU A 140 -6.84 12.01 1.58
N ASP A 141 -7.17 11.39 2.72
CA ASP A 141 -7.34 12.09 3.99
C ASP A 141 -6.01 12.58 4.59
N CYS A 142 -4.88 12.15 4.03
CA CYS A 142 -3.56 12.68 4.38
C CYS A 142 -3.28 14.06 3.77
N LEU A 143 -4.07 14.49 2.77
CA LEU A 143 -3.92 15.80 2.14
C LEU A 143 -4.70 16.88 2.89
N ASP A 144 -4.27 18.13 2.76
CA ASP A 144 -4.92 19.28 3.40
C ASP A 144 -6.37 19.48 2.93
N ASP A 145 -6.63 19.15 1.66
CA ASP A 145 -7.94 19.24 1.02
C ASP A 145 -8.29 17.91 0.36
N PRO A 146 -8.90 16.96 1.10
CA PRO A 146 -9.25 15.65 0.54
C PRO A 146 -10.26 15.71 -0.62
N GLU A 147 -11.18 16.66 -0.61
CA GLU A 147 -12.16 16.84 -1.68
C GLU A 147 -11.50 17.26 -3.00
N LEU A 148 -10.59 18.25 -2.94
CA LEU A 148 -9.78 18.64 -4.09
C LEU A 148 -8.89 17.51 -4.56
N ALA A 149 -8.27 16.80 -3.63
CA ALA A 149 -7.40 15.64 -3.93
C ALA A 149 -8.16 14.54 -4.67
N GLU A 150 -9.40 14.26 -4.29
CA GLU A 150 -10.25 13.29 -4.98
C GLU A 150 -10.50 13.68 -6.44
N SER A 151 -10.79 14.96 -6.70
CA SER A 151 -10.99 15.44 -8.06
C SER A 151 -9.71 15.42 -8.90
N VAL A 152 -8.54 15.49 -8.27
CA VAL A 152 -7.23 15.41 -8.96
C VAL A 152 -6.82 13.97 -9.23
N TYR A 153 -6.90 13.09 -8.20
CA TYR A 153 -6.30 11.76 -8.25
C TYR A 153 -7.26 10.65 -8.66
N MET A 154 -8.56 10.84 -8.49
CA MET A 154 -9.57 9.83 -8.83
C MET A 154 -10.23 10.06 -10.19
N GLN A 155 -9.77 11.04 -10.94
CA GLN A 155 -10.20 11.34 -12.30
C GLN A 155 -9.00 11.32 -13.24
N ALA A 156 -9.27 11.37 -14.53
CA ALA A 156 -8.21 11.55 -15.52
C ALA A 156 -7.45 12.86 -15.26
N PHE A 157 -6.14 12.81 -15.35
CA PHE A 157 -5.32 14.01 -15.20
C PHE A 157 -5.56 14.97 -16.36
N PRO A 158 -5.53 16.29 -16.13
CA PRO A 158 -5.65 17.27 -17.21
C PRO A 158 -4.53 17.10 -18.24
N LEU A 159 -4.89 17.19 -19.51
CA LEU A 159 -3.95 17.19 -20.62
C LEU A 159 -4.07 18.49 -21.39
N VAL A 160 -2.95 19.15 -21.65
CA VAL A 160 -2.85 20.23 -22.62
C VAL A 160 -2.08 19.67 -23.82
N ASP A 161 -2.80 19.32 -24.88
CA ASP A 161 -2.20 18.79 -26.10
C ASP A 161 -1.87 19.96 -27.05
N ILE A 162 -0.61 20.36 -27.04
CA ILE A 162 -0.10 21.48 -27.83
C ILE A 162 -0.14 21.15 -29.34
N THR A 163 -0.09 19.86 -29.70
CA THR A 163 -0.05 19.43 -31.11
C THR A 163 -1.33 19.74 -31.88
N ILE A 164 -2.46 19.87 -31.18
CA ILE A 164 -3.77 20.17 -31.77
C ILE A 164 -4.22 21.61 -31.53
N ILE A 165 -3.44 22.42 -30.80
CA ILE A 165 -3.74 23.85 -30.60
C ILE A 165 -3.22 24.60 -31.81
N PRO A 166 -4.06 25.38 -32.54
CA PRO A 166 -3.60 26.22 -33.66
C PRO A 166 -2.54 27.22 -33.20
N ASP A 167 -1.52 27.47 -34.06
CA ASP A 167 -0.45 28.44 -33.80
C ASP A 167 -0.98 29.81 -33.41
N GLU A 168 -2.07 30.24 -34.04
CA GLU A 168 -2.76 31.51 -33.75
C GLU A 168 -3.23 31.59 -32.28
N LYS A 169 -3.72 30.48 -31.71
CA LYS A 169 -4.13 30.43 -30.28
C LYS A 169 -2.94 30.45 -29.34
N ILE A 170 -1.84 29.81 -29.71
CA ILE A 170 -0.60 29.84 -28.92
C ILE A 170 -0.02 31.24 -28.88
N ALA A 171 0.00 31.94 -30.04
CA ALA A 171 0.46 33.32 -30.14
C ALA A 171 -0.40 34.31 -29.34
N ALA A 172 -1.66 33.99 -29.06
CA ALA A 172 -2.54 34.80 -28.22
C ALA A 172 -2.24 34.73 -26.73
N HIS A 173 -1.43 33.76 -26.26
CA HIS A 173 -1.01 33.65 -24.84
C HIS A 173 0.07 34.71 -24.56
N ARG A 174 -0.20 35.61 -23.60
CA ARG A 174 0.60 36.82 -23.32
C ARG A 174 2.09 36.61 -23.07
N HIS A 175 2.53 35.43 -22.64
CA HIS A 175 3.89 35.15 -22.21
C HIS A 175 4.56 34.02 -22.99
N MET A 176 3.95 33.56 -24.08
CA MET A 176 4.49 32.48 -24.92
C MET A 176 4.93 32.97 -26.31
N ALA A 177 4.82 34.27 -26.60
CA ALA A 177 5.28 34.89 -27.83
C ALA A 177 6.73 35.36 -27.72
#